data_9d6e8443d0d305ef1a295defafa53179
#
_entry.id   9d6e8443d0d305ef1a295defafa53179
#
_cell.length_a   1.000
_cell.length_b   1.000
_cell.length_c   1.000
_cell.angle_alpha   90.00
_cell.angle_beta   90.00
_cell.angle_gamma   90.00
#
_symmetry.space_group_name_H-M   'P 1'
#
loop_
_entity.id
_entity.type
_entity.pdbx_description
1 polymer ?
#
loop_
_entity_poly.entity_id
_entity_poly.type
_entity_poly.pdbx_seq_one_letter_code
_entity_poly.pdbx_strand_id
1 'polypeptide(L)'
;QPSSLTGKMRVFGDSAFDYVNLQLFSRLPYQSFQTTDPSCIVIDVFGATNNTNWIDQLESAKEIKKVTYEQIADQQFRVTIALRHLQHWGHSLYYSGNNLVVRVRRQPEKLQLKALTIAIDAGHGGSNTGAVGPTGIAEKELTLQLSMKLKTMLEAEGAKVIMTRQIDTFFDNKERILFYRDSCPDLLLSIHL
;
A
#
# COMPACT_ATOMS: atom_id res chain seq x y z
N GLN A 1 1.20 -8.81 -31.33
CA GLN A 1 1.92 -9.88 -30.61
C GLN A 1 0.90 -10.95 -30.23
N PRO A 2 1.27 -12.24 -30.22
CA PRO A 2 0.37 -13.26 -29.72
C PRO A 2 0.04 -12.96 -28.26
N SER A 3 -1.26 -13.05 -27.90
CA SER A 3 -1.71 -12.85 -26.54
C SER A 3 -1.15 -13.96 -25.63
N SER A 4 -0.78 -13.58 -24.41
CA SER A 4 -0.38 -14.56 -23.39
C SER A 4 -1.61 -15.07 -22.66
N LEU A 5 -1.75 -16.38 -22.54
CA LEU A 5 -2.86 -16.98 -21.83
C LEU A 5 -2.71 -16.79 -20.31
N THR A 6 -3.82 -16.61 -19.61
CA THR A 6 -3.87 -16.71 -18.15
C THR A 6 -3.98 -18.17 -17.74
N GLY A 7 -3.49 -18.51 -16.55
CA GLY A 7 -3.64 -19.83 -15.96
C GLY A 7 -4.52 -19.78 -14.71
N LYS A 8 -4.34 -20.74 -13.81
CA LYS A 8 -5.07 -20.79 -12.54
C LYS A 8 -4.71 -19.62 -11.62
N MET A 9 -5.67 -19.26 -10.77
CA MET A 9 -5.42 -18.37 -9.64
C MET A 9 -5.44 -19.14 -8.32
N ARG A 10 -4.58 -18.72 -7.40
CA ARG A 10 -4.58 -19.22 -6.03
C ARG A 10 -4.64 -18.06 -5.05
N VAL A 11 -5.53 -18.17 -4.07
CA VAL A 11 -5.76 -17.20 -3.01
C VAL A 11 -5.45 -17.86 -1.68
N PHE A 12 -4.49 -17.32 -0.93
CA PHE A 12 -4.05 -17.88 0.34
C PHE A 12 -3.53 -16.76 1.25
N GLY A 13 -3.25 -17.07 2.51
CA GLY A 13 -2.71 -16.11 3.45
C GLY A 13 -1.67 -16.71 4.38
N ASP A 14 -0.81 -15.86 4.93
CA ASP A 14 0.09 -16.15 6.05
C ASP A 14 -0.38 -15.46 7.33
N SER A 15 0.52 -15.13 8.26
CA SER A 15 0.18 -14.46 9.52
C SER A 15 -0.23 -12.99 9.37
N ALA A 16 0.26 -12.28 8.32
CA ALA A 16 0.13 -10.84 8.17
C ALA A 16 -0.51 -10.40 6.86
N PHE A 17 -0.44 -11.25 5.83
CA PHE A 17 -0.85 -10.92 4.48
C PHE A 17 -1.73 -12.00 3.86
N ASP A 18 -2.58 -11.57 2.94
CA ASP A 18 -3.22 -12.44 1.96
C ASP A 18 -2.58 -12.24 0.59
N TYR A 19 -2.67 -13.28 -0.24
CA TYR A 19 -2.05 -13.30 -1.56
C TYR A 19 -3.04 -13.77 -2.62
N VAL A 20 -3.01 -13.12 -3.78
CA VAL A 20 -3.55 -13.66 -5.02
C VAL A 20 -2.38 -13.92 -5.96
N ASN A 21 -2.22 -15.16 -6.35
CA ASN A 21 -1.21 -15.59 -7.30
C ASN A 21 -1.91 -15.92 -8.63
N LEU A 22 -1.73 -15.06 -9.64
CA LEU A 22 -2.22 -15.25 -11.00
C LEU A 22 -1.10 -15.83 -11.86
N GLN A 23 -1.30 -17.05 -12.35
CA GLN A 23 -0.38 -17.67 -13.28
C GLN A 23 -0.51 -17.01 -14.66
N LEU A 24 0.63 -16.54 -15.19
CA LEU A 24 0.79 -16.05 -16.54
C LEU A 24 1.89 -16.83 -17.27
N PHE A 25 1.81 -16.90 -18.60
CA PHE A 25 2.86 -17.56 -19.40
C PHE A 25 4.05 -16.63 -19.68
N SER A 26 3.85 -15.32 -19.52
CA SER A 26 4.90 -14.30 -19.62
C SER A 26 4.61 -13.14 -18.66
N ARG A 27 5.62 -12.34 -18.35
CA ARG A 27 5.42 -11.08 -17.62
C ARG A 27 4.77 -10.06 -18.52
N LEU A 28 3.62 -9.55 -18.12
CA LEU A 28 2.81 -8.60 -18.87
C LEU A 28 2.71 -7.26 -18.14
N PRO A 29 2.55 -6.14 -18.85
CA PRO A 29 2.22 -4.87 -18.21
C PRO A 29 0.90 -4.98 -17.46
N TYR A 30 0.82 -4.31 -16.32
CA TYR A 30 -0.42 -4.22 -15.55
C TYR A 30 -0.60 -2.82 -14.97
N GLN A 31 -1.85 -2.50 -14.66
CA GLN A 31 -2.24 -1.32 -13.89
C GLN A 31 -3.10 -1.79 -12.72
N SER A 32 -2.97 -1.14 -11.57
CA SER A 32 -3.83 -1.42 -10.42
C SER A 32 -4.42 -0.14 -9.86
N PHE A 33 -5.62 -0.24 -9.32
CA PHE A 33 -6.30 0.82 -8.61
C PHE A 33 -7.17 0.25 -7.49
N GLN A 34 -7.57 1.12 -6.56
CA GLN A 34 -8.41 0.76 -5.43
C GLN A 34 -9.76 1.46 -5.55
N THR A 35 -10.80 0.78 -5.06
CA THR A 35 -12.10 1.39 -4.79
C THR A 35 -12.41 1.24 -3.29
N THR A 36 -13.16 2.18 -2.72
CA THR A 36 -13.52 2.17 -1.30
C THR A 36 -14.94 1.69 -1.05
N ASP A 37 -15.82 1.86 -2.02
CA ASP A 37 -17.20 1.37 -1.97
C ASP A 37 -17.61 0.84 -3.37
N PRO A 38 -17.66 -0.48 -3.58
CA PRO A 38 -17.17 -1.52 -2.68
C PRO A 38 -15.65 -1.52 -2.50
N SER A 39 -15.17 -2.02 -1.35
CA SER A 39 -13.74 -2.14 -1.04
C SER A 39 -13.09 -3.21 -1.90
N CYS A 40 -12.38 -2.80 -2.95
CA CYS A 40 -11.74 -3.69 -3.90
C CYS A 40 -10.35 -3.20 -4.34
N ILE A 41 -9.51 -4.15 -4.72
CA ILE A 41 -8.31 -3.92 -5.52
C ILE A 41 -8.61 -4.46 -6.92
N VAL A 42 -8.44 -3.62 -7.93
CA VAL A 42 -8.68 -3.97 -9.33
C VAL A 42 -7.35 -3.95 -10.07
N ILE A 43 -7.09 -5.00 -10.85
CA ILE A 43 -5.87 -5.15 -11.63
C ILE A 43 -6.25 -5.42 -13.08
N ASP A 44 -5.78 -4.58 -13.99
CA ASP A 44 -5.86 -4.79 -15.42
C ASP A 44 -4.51 -5.29 -15.94
N VAL A 45 -4.51 -6.45 -16.58
CA VAL A 45 -3.34 -7.09 -17.19
C VAL A 45 -3.46 -6.96 -18.70
N PHE A 46 -2.52 -6.28 -19.33
CA PHE A 46 -2.51 -6.00 -20.76
C PHE A 46 -1.69 -7.04 -21.53
N GLY A 47 -2.20 -7.50 -22.67
CA GLY A 47 -1.63 -8.60 -23.45
C GLY A 47 -2.07 -9.98 -22.98
N ALA A 48 -3.03 -10.05 -22.06
CA ALA A 48 -3.57 -11.30 -21.54
C ALA A 48 -4.90 -11.70 -22.19
N THR A 49 -5.02 -12.97 -22.52
CA THR A 49 -6.29 -13.60 -22.91
C THR A 49 -6.71 -14.59 -21.85
N ASN A 50 -7.98 -14.54 -21.47
CA ASN A 50 -8.53 -15.40 -20.44
C ASN A 50 -8.47 -16.89 -20.81
N ASN A 51 -7.80 -17.65 -19.99
CA ASN A 51 -7.82 -19.11 -19.97
C ASN A 51 -7.93 -19.63 -18.53
N THR A 52 -8.26 -18.72 -17.59
CA THR A 52 -8.50 -19.06 -16.19
C THR A 52 -9.87 -19.73 -16.09
N ASN A 53 -9.92 -20.93 -15.54
CA ASN A 53 -11.16 -21.69 -15.31
C ASN A 53 -11.33 -22.07 -13.84
N TRP A 54 -10.35 -21.76 -12.98
CA TRP A 54 -10.37 -22.12 -11.56
C TRP A 54 -9.68 -21.10 -10.70
N ILE A 55 -10.31 -20.78 -9.56
CA ILE A 55 -9.73 -20.02 -8.45
C ILE A 55 -9.70 -20.93 -7.23
N ASP A 56 -8.50 -21.26 -6.75
CA ASP A 56 -8.29 -22.02 -5.52
C ASP A 56 -8.18 -21.03 -4.35
N GLN A 57 -9.30 -20.79 -3.64
CA GLN A 57 -9.33 -19.89 -2.50
C GLN A 57 -9.27 -20.67 -1.19
N LEU A 58 -8.15 -20.57 -0.48
CA LEU A 58 -7.91 -21.24 0.78
C LEU A 58 -8.50 -20.46 1.97
N GLU A 59 -8.89 -21.17 3.01
CA GLU A 59 -9.39 -20.60 4.27
C GLU A 59 -8.36 -19.75 5.02
N SER A 60 -7.06 -19.90 4.67
CA SER A 60 -5.99 -19.07 5.22
C SER A 60 -6.07 -17.60 4.76
N ALA A 61 -6.77 -17.29 3.66
CA ALA A 61 -7.05 -15.92 3.25
C ALA A 61 -8.14 -15.31 4.16
N LYS A 62 -7.78 -14.28 4.93
CA LYS A 62 -8.65 -13.67 5.94
C LYS A 62 -9.18 -12.29 5.51
N GLU A 63 -8.38 -11.51 4.78
CA GLU A 63 -8.75 -10.18 4.29
C GLU A 63 -9.45 -10.26 2.93
N ILE A 64 -9.03 -11.17 2.07
CA ILE A 64 -9.63 -11.33 0.75
C ILE A 64 -10.96 -12.08 0.89
N LYS A 65 -12.05 -11.38 0.58
CA LYS A 65 -13.41 -11.94 0.62
C LYS A 65 -13.70 -12.80 -0.60
N LYS A 66 -13.37 -12.28 -1.79
CA LYS A 66 -13.65 -12.95 -3.07
C LYS A 66 -12.73 -12.38 -4.15
N VAL A 67 -12.36 -13.24 -5.09
CA VAL A 67 -11.68 -12.85 -6.32
C VAL A 67 -12.57 -13.18 -7.49
N THR A 68 -12.70 -12.24 -8.43
CA THR A 68 -13.39 -12.42 -9.71
C THR A 68 -12.50 -11.97 -10.85
N TYR A 69 -12.79 -12.41 -12.05
CA TYR A 69 -12.06 -12.00 -13.25
C TYR A 69 -12.97 -11.89 -14.44
N GLU A 70 -12.57 -11.10 -15.41
CA GLU A 70 -13.26 -10.90 -16.68
C GLU A 70 -12.30 -10.48 -17.79
N GLN A 71 -12.63 -10.83 -19.03
CA GLN A 71 -11.98 -10.27 -20.22
C GLN A 71 -12.73 -8.99 -20.58
N ILE A 72 -12.19 -7.82 -20.25
CA ILE A 72 -12.90 -6.54 -20.45
C ILE A 72 -12.71 -5.97 -21.85
N ALA A 73 -11.65 -6.38 -22.55
CA ALA A 73 -11.40 -6.05 -23.95
C ALA A 73 -10.47 -7.10 -24.56
N ASP A 74 -10.22 -7.03 -25.87
CA ASP A 74 -9.19 -7.86 -26.49
C ASP A 74 -7.85 -7.61 -25.79
N GLN A 75 -7.20 -8.70 -25.37
CA GLN A 75 -5.92 -8.67 -24.63
C GLN A 75 -5.92 -7.80 -23.36
N GLN A 76 -7.08 -7.54 -22.75
CA GLN A 76 -7.17 -6.85 -21.46
C GLN A 76 -7.99 -7.70 -20.47
N PHE A 77 -7.29 -8.31 -19.55
CA PHE A 77 -7.85 -9.20 -18.53
C PHE A 77 -7.88 -8.48 -17.19
N ARG A 78 -9.06 -8.42 -16.57
CA ARG A 78 -9.28 -7.77 -15.27
C ARG A 78 -9.43 -8.80 -14.18
N VAL A 79 -8.76 -8.55 -13.05
CA VAL A 79 -8.94 -9.26 -11.78
C VAL A 79 -9.46 -8.27 -10.74
N THR A 80 -10.56 -8.61 -10.09
CA THR A 80 -11.15 -7.82 -9.00
C THR A 80 -11.08 -8.60 -7.70
N ILE A 81 -10.40 -8.04 -6.72
CA ILE A 81 -10.19 -8.61 -5.39
C ILE A 81 -11.05 -7.83 -4.39
N ALA A 82 -12.17 -8.39 -3.98
CA ALA A 82 -13.02 -7.81 -2.96
C ALA A 82 -12.45 -8.08 -1.57
N LEU A 83 -12.37 -7.05 -0.73
CA LEU A 83 -11.85 -7.12 0.63
C LEU A 83 -12.98 -7.25 1.65
N ARG A 84 -12.65 -7.73 2.86
CA ARG A 84 -13.61 -7.86 3.96
C ARG A 84 -13.81 -6.53 4.68
N HIS A 85 -12.75 -5.76 4.85
CA HIS A 85 -12.79 -4.47 5.52
C HIS A 85 -12.86 -3.32 4.52
N LEU A 86 -13.55 -2.25 4.90
CA LEU A 86 -13.65 -1.05 4.07
C LEU A 86 -12.31 -0.32 3.97
N GLN A 87 -11.57 -0.27 5.08
CA GLN A 87 -10.26 0.34 5.13
C GLN A 87 -9.21 -0.56 4.48
N HIS A 88 -8.51 -0.02 3.49
CA HIS A 88 -7.33 -0.67 2.91
C HIS A 88 -6.11 -0.43 3.81
N TRP A 89 -5.38 -1.52 4.11
CA TRP A 89 -4.17 -1.49 4.94
C TRP A 89 -2.88 -1.59 4.11
N GLY A 90 -3.02 -1.53 2.81
CA GLY A 90 -1.94 -1.56 1.85
C GLY A 90 -1.87 -2.86 1.05
N HIS A 91 -1.34 -2.74 -0.15
CA HIS A 91 -1.07 -3.88 -1.00
C HIS A 91 0.16 -3.62 -1.87
N SER A 92 0.71 -4.67 -2.42
CA SER A 92 1.80 -4.58 -3.40
C SER A 92 1.62 -5.63 -4.48
N LEU A 93 2.11 -5.30 -5.68
CA LEU A 93 2.14 -6.21 -6.82
C LEU A 93 3.59 -6.45 -7.23
N TYR A 94 3.91 -7.70 -7.53
CA TYR A 94 5.23 -8.07 -8.03
C TYR A 94 5.16 -9.37 -8.83
N TYR A 95 6.19 -9.63 -9.61
CA TYR A 95 6.34 -10.89 -10.33
C TYR A 95 7.21 -11.88 -9.56
N SER A 96 6.68 -13.10 -9.38
CA SER A 96 7.45 -14.27 -8.95
C SER A 96 7.53 -15.26 -10.12
N GLY A 97 8.69 -15.33 -10.77
CA GLY A 97 8.76 -15.95 -12.10
C GLY A 97 7.87 -15.20 -13.08
N ASN A 98 6.92 -15.88 -13.69
CA ASN A 98 5.89 -15.30 -14.56
C ASN A 98 4.56 -15.04 -13.83
N ASN A 99 4.43 -15.48 -12.58
CA ASN A 99 3.20 -15.28 -11.83
C ASN A 99 3.11 -13.83 -11.34
N LEU A 100 1.99 -13.16 -11.59
CA LEU A 100 1.68 -11.89 -10.97
C LEU A 100 1.10 -12.16 -9.58
N VAL A 101 1.80 -11.67 -8.57
CA VAL A 101 1.42 -11.84 -7.16
C VAL A 101 0.89 -10.52 -6.63
N VAL A 102 -0.32 -10.53 -6.10
CA VAL A 102 -0.90 -9.43 -5.33
C VAL A 102 -0.82 -9.81 -3.86
N ARG A 103 -0.06 -9.04 -3.09
CA ARG A 103 0.06 -9.19 -1.64
C ARG A 103 -0.78 -8.11 -0.96
N VAL A 104 -1.75 -8.51 -0.16
CA VAL A 104 -2.69 -7.64 0.54
C VAL A 104 -2.41 -7.70 2.03
N ARG A 105 -2.14 -6.56 2.65
CA ARG A 105 -1.95 -6.48 4.09
C ARG A 105 -3.30 -6.62 4.80
N ARG A 106 -3.35 -7.46 5.82
CA ARG A 106 -4.54 -7.63 6.65
C ARG A 106 -4.73 -6.43 7.56
N GLN A 107 -5.99 -6.15 7.89
CA GLN A 107 -6.30 -5.23 8.98
C GLN A 107 -5.63 -5.71 10.26
N PRO A 108 -4.98 -4.83 11.06
CA PRO A 108 -4.51 -5.17 12.38
C PRO A 108 -5.66 -5.70 13.27
N GLU A 109 -5.40 -6.76 14.05
CA GLU A 109 -6.42 -7.34 14.93
C GLU A 109 -6.99 -6.34 15.93
N LYS A 110 -6.18 -5.38 16.34
CA LYS A 110 -6.55 -4.32 17.29
C LYS A 110 -6.28 -2.95 16.69
N LEU A 111 -7.34 -2.16 16.54
CA LEU A 111 -7.29 -0.78 16.06
C LEU A 111 -7.11 0.23 17.21
N GLN A 112 -6.31 -0.13 18.21
CA GLN A 112 -5.95 0.75 19.33
C GLN A 112 -4.55 1.30 19.10
N LEU A 113 -4.29 2.55 19.46
CA LEU A 113 -3.00 3.22 19.23
C LEU A 113 -1.82 2.37 19.67
N LYS A 114 -1.90 1.73 20.82
CA LYS A 114 -0.83 0.85 21.37
C LYS A 114 -0.48 -0.38 20.51
N ALA A 115 -1.31 -0.72 19.53
CA ALA A 115 -1.07 -1.84 18.62
C ALA A 115 -0.57 -1.38 17.25
N LEU A 116 -0.51 -0.06 17.00
CA LEU A 116 -0.20 0.51 15.71
C LEU A 116 1.22 1.10 15.65
N THR A 117 1.83 0.96 14.49
CA THR A 117 3.02 1.71 14.11
C THR A 117 2.60 2.89 13.24
N ILE A 118 2.82 4.12 13.74
CA ILE A 118 2.43 5.35 13.07
C ILE A 118 3.69 6.05 12.56
N ALA A 119 3.73 6.33 11.27
CA ALA A 119 4.77 7.16 10.68
C ALA A 119 4.34 8.62 10.67
N ILE A 120 5.23 9.51 11.11
CA ILE A 120 5.05 10.95 11.01
C ILE A 120 6.10 11.50 10.06
N ASP A 121 5.65 12.13 9.00
CA ASP A 121 6.48 12.84 8.03
C ASP A 121 6.44 14.33 8.31
N ALA A 122 7.50 14.85 8.90
CA ALA A 122 7.68 16.28 9.04
C ALA A 122 8.10 16.88 7.70
N GLY A 123 7.21 17.60 7.04
CA GLY A 123 7.44 18.18 5.73
C GLY A 123 8.67 19.08 5.67
N HIS A 124 9.30 19.18 4.49
CA HIS A 124 10.51 19.97 4.26
C HIS A 124 11.71 19.56 5.12
N GLY A 125 12.68 20.47 5.36
CA GLY A 125 13.85 20.26 6.21
C GLY A 125 15.17 20.58 5.51
N GLY A 126 16.19 20.92 6.30
CA GLY A 126 17.50 21.30 5.80
C GLY A 126 17.45 22.46 4.81
N SER A 127 17.93 22.24 3.58
CA SER A 127 17.92 23.23 2.49
C SER A 127 16.54 23.57 1.94
N ASN A 128 15.54 22.69 2.14
CA ASN A 128 14.16 22.95 1.75
C ASN A 128 13.39 23.59 2.90
N THR A 129 13.18 24.90 2.83
CA THR A 129 12.51 25.67 3.89
C THR A 129 10.99 25.49 3.91
N GLY A 130 10.39 25.02 2.79
CA GLY A 130 8.95 25.17 2.58
C GLY A 130 8.56 26.64 2.43
N ALA A 131 7.29 26.94 2.69
CA ALA A 131 6.80 28.31 2.73
C ALA A 131 7.47 29.10 3.89
N VAL A 132 7.54 30.43 3.73
CA VAL A 132 7.99 31.35 4.77
C VAL A 132 6.86 32.31 5.10
N GLY A 133 6.45 32.30 6.36
CA GLY A 133 5.39 33.16 6.85
C GLY A 133 5.79 34.63 6.94
N PRO A 134 4.82 35.56 7.15
CA PRO A 134 5.10 36.99 7.27
C PRO A 134 6.05 37.36 8.42
N THR A 135 6.17 36.49 9.42
CA THR A 135 7.05 36.65 10.57
C THR A 135 8.48 36.13 10.31
N GLY A 136 8.76 35.60 9.13
CA GLY A 136 10.05 34.99 8.77
C GLY A 136 10.23 33.55 9.23
N ILE A 137 9.23 32.94 9.87
CA ILE A 137 9.29 31.55 10.30
C ILE A 137 9.09 30.64 9.07
N ALA A 138 10.03 29.68 8.89
CA ALA A 138 9.94 28.72 7.79
C ALA A 138 9.03 27.53 8.16
N GLU A 139 8.30 27.02 7.17
CA GLU A 139 7.39 25.86 7.32
C GLU A 139 8.11 24.65 7.93
N LYS A 140 9.36 24.38 7.51
CA LYS A 140 10.15 23.27 8.04
C LYS A 140 10.32 23.28 9.56
N GLU A 141 10.34 24.47 10.19
CA GLU A 141 10.49 24.62 11.64
C GLU A 141 9.19 24.23 12.35
N LEU A 142 8.07 24.72 11.84
CA LEU A 142 6.75 24.46 12.42
C LEU A 142 6.34 22.99 12.20
N THR A 143 6.59 22.44 11.03
CA THR A 143 6.29 21.02 10.74
C THR A 143 7.08 20.10 11.65
N LEU A 144 8.37 20.39 11.91
CA LEU A 144 9.18 19.62 12.85
C LEU A 144 8.66 19.73 14.29
N GLN A 145 8.35 20.94 14.76
CA GLN A 145 7.83 21.16 16.12
C GLN A 145 6.49 20.46 16.34
N LEU A 146 5.56 20.56 15.37
CA LEU A 146 4.26 19.89 15.44
C LEU A 146 4.42 18.36 15.42
N SER A 147 5.27 17.86 14.54
CA SER A 147 5.53 16.42 14.41
C SER A 147 6.14 15.84 15.70
N MET A 148 7.08 16.56 16.34
CA MET A 148 7.68 16.13 17.62
C MET A 148 6.66 16.12 18.76
N LYS A 149 5.77 17.12 18.84
CA LYS A 149 4.67 17.13 19.82
C LYS A 149 3.70 15.97 19.57
N LEU A 150 3.31 15.75 18.33
CA LEU A 150 2.42 14.65 17.94
C LEU A 150 3.04 13.29 18.29
N LYS A 151 4.35 13.11 18.00
CA LYS A 151 5.08 11.91 18.41
C LYS A 151 4.95 11.66 19.92
N THR A 152 5.25 12.66 20.74
CA THR A 152 5.17 12.54 22.20
C THR A 152 3.75 12.15 22.67
N MET A 153 2.72 12.75 22.10
CA MET A 153 1.33 12.43 22.43
C MET A 153 0.95 10.99 22.04
N LEU A 154 1.32 10.56 20.85
CA LEU A 154 1.01 9.20 20.38
C LEU A 154 1.78 8.14 21.16
N GLU A 155 3.04 8.39 21.51
CA GLU A 155 3.84 7.48 22.34
C GLU A 155 3.30 7.39 23.78
N ALA A 156 2.75 8.47 24.32
CA ALA A 156 2.07 8.46 25.63
C ALA A 156 0.81 7.57 25.61
N GLU A 157 0.12 7.45 24.47
CA GLU A 157 -1.00 6.54 24.24
C GLU A 157 -0.55 5.11 23.86
N GLY A 158 0.77 4.87 23.85
CA GLY A 158 1.37 3.57 23.62
C GLY A 158 1.61 3.21 22.16
N ALA A 159 1.40 4.11 21.20
CA ALA A 159 1.70 3.87 19.79
C ALA A 159 3.22 3.77 19.57
N LYS A 160 3.63 2.91 18.63
CA LYS A 160 4.99 2.95 18.09
C LYS A 160 5.07 4.04 17.02
N VAL A 161 5.93 5.05 17.25
CA VAL A 161 6.08 6.15 16.28
C VAL A 161 7.42 6.07 15.58
N ILE A 162 7.41 6.24 14.26
CA ILE A 162 8.60 6.41 13.43
C ILE A 162 8.51 7.76 12.71
N MET A 163 9.66 8.40 12.47
CA MET A 163 9.71 9.70 11.80
C MET A 163 10.78 9.71 10.73
N THR A 164 10.54 10.44 9.62
CA THR A 164 11.56 10.69 8.60
C THR A 164 12.70 11.51 9.16
N ARG A 165 12.40 12.54 9.94
CA ARG A 165 13.40 13.41 10.58
C ARG A 165 12.96 13.82 11.98
N GLN A 166 13.92 13.98 12.87
CA GLN A 166 13.76 14.50 14.23
C GLN A 166 14.65 15.74 14.48
N ILE A 167 15.38 16.13 13.46
CA ILE A 167 16.23 17.34 13.44
C ILE A 167 16.00 18.09 12.11
N ASP A 168 16.59 19.28 11.96
CA ASP A 168 16.52 20.01 10.70
C ASP A 168 17.49 19.42 9.66
N THR A 169 17.02 18.39 8.97
CA THR A 169 17.73 17.71 7.89
C THR A 169 16.84 17.56 6.65
N PHE A 170 17.46 17.53 5.48
CA PHE A 170 16.76 17.34 4.21
C PHE A 170 16.58 15.84 3.92
N PHE A 171 15.37 15.51 3.51
CA PHE A 171 15.04 14.23 2.87
C PHE A 171 14.33 14.52 1.55
N ASP A 172 14.78 13.93 0.46
CA ASP A 172 14.07 14.03 -0.80
C ASP A 172 12.84 13.11 -0.81
N ASN A 173 11.94 13.33 -1.79
CA ASN A 173 10.70 12.56 -1.86
C ASN A 173 10.94 11.06 -2.10
N LYS A 174 12.00 10.70 -2.80
CA LYS A 174 12.36 9.29 -3.05
C LYS A 174 12.81 8.62 -1.76
N GLU A 175 13.65 9.29 -0.98
CA GLU A 175 14.13 8.80 0.32
C GLU A 175 12.96 8.62 1.28
N ARG A 176 11.99 9.57 1.33
CA ARG A 176 10.77 9.46 2.14
C ARG A 176 9.93 8.25 1.74
N ILE A 177 9.67 8.06 0.44
CA ILE A 177 8.90 6.91 -0.08
C ILE A 177 9.60 5.59 0.29
N LEU A 178 10.92 5.50 0.11
CA LEU A 178 11.68 4.30 0.44
C LEU A 178 11.64 4.00 1.94
N PHE A 179 11.81 5.01 2.80
CA PHE A 179 11.73 4.88 4.24
C PHE A 179 10.38 4.29 4.69
N TYR A 180 9.26 4.81 4.16
CA TYR A 180 7.93 4.32 4.53
C TYR A 180 7.61 2.96 3.93
N ARG A 181 8.06 2.71 2.70
CA ARG A 181 7.92 1.40 2.08
C ARG A 181 8.62 0.30 2.88
N ASP A 182 9.84 0.59 3.35
CA ASP A 182 10.68 -0.41 4.03
C ASP A 182 10.25 -0.60 5.49
N SER A 183 9.74 0.46 6.14
CA SER A 183 9.24 0.40 7.52
C SER A 183 7.80 -0.09 7.65
N CYS A 184 7.03 -0.08 6.56
CA CYS A 184 5.63 -0.56 6.47
C CYS A 184 4.76 -0.13 7.68
N PRO A 185 4.57 1.17 7.95
CA PRO A 185 3.71 1.63 9.04
C PRO A 185 2.24 1.27 8.79
N ASP A 186 1.44 1.25 9.86
CA ASP A 186 -0.01 1.07 9.78
C ASP A 186 -0.70 2.34 9.30
N LEU A 187 -0.16 3.51 9.67
CA LEU A 187 -0.66 4.82 9.31
C LEU A 187 0.51 5.77 9.01
N LEU A 188 0.31 6.62 8.01
CA LEU A 188 1.24 7.70 7.68
C LEU A 188 0.53 9.05 7.81
N LEU A 189 1.13 9.96 8.58
CA LEU A 189 0.71 11.35 8.74
C LEU A 189 1.80 12.26 8.19
N SER A 190 1.55 12.94 7.10
CA SER A 190 2.44 13.96 6.55
C SER A 190 1.97 15.35 6.98
N ILE A 191 2.85 16.11 7.63
CA ILE A 191 2.56 17.40 8.25
C ILE A 191 3.13 18.51 7.37
N HIS A 192 2.25 19.33 6.84
CA HIS A 192 2.53 20.54 6.05
C HIS A 192 1.65 21.70 6.52
N LEU A 193 2.00 22.93 6.12
CA LEU A 193 1.29 24.16 6.49
C LEU A 193 1.06 25.05 5.27
#